data_22a4a3cefb7c7ea99f1e4e35b52e4dbd
#
_entry.id   22a4a3cefb7c7ea99f1e4e35b52e4dbd
#
_cell.length_a   1.000
_cell.length_b   1.000
_cell.length_c   1.000
_cell.angle_alpha   90.00
_cell.angle_beta   90.00
_cell.angle_gamma   90.00
#
_symmetry.space_group_name_H-M   'P 1'
#
loop_
_entity.id
_entity.type
_entity.pdbx_description
1 polymer ?
#
loop_
_entity_poly.entity_id
_entity_poly.type
_entity_poly.pdbx_seq_one_letter_code
_entity_poly.pdbx_strand_id
1 'polypeptide(L)' 'MPVGRPVAPAPRASVTFLTVAEVASMMRVSKMTVYRLVHAGELSAVRVGRSFRVPERAVQDYLRDAYTDIA' A
#
# COMPACT_ATOMS: atom_id res chain seq x y z
N MET A 1 5.49 -5.32 -21.69
CA MET A 1 5.17 -5.43 -21.47
C MET A 1 4.77 -5.51 -20.87
N PRO A 2 4.61 -5.41 -20.87
CA PRO A 2 4.08 -5.59 -20.41
C PRO A 2 3.57 -5.99 -19.93
N VAL A 3 3.52 -6.18 -20.05
CA VAL A 3 2.98 -6.74 -19.81
C VAL A 3 2.53 -7.22 -19.09
N GLY A 4 2.44 -7.33 -18.90
CA GLY A 4 1.99 -7.81 -18.42
C GLY A 4 1.39 -8.11 -17.64
N ARG A 5 0.78 -7.96 -17.36
CA ARG A 5 0.10 -8.14 -16.60
C ARG A 5 -0.91 -8.42 -16.81
N PRO A 6 -1.27 -8.69 -16.95
CA PRO A 6 -2.25 -9.01 -17.22
C PRO A 6 -3.28 -9.17 -16.79
N VAL A 7 -3.64 -9.19 -16.86
CA VAL A 7 -4.48 -9.41 -16.67
C VAL A 7 -5.30 -9.64 -16.06
N ALA A 8 -5.50 -9.59 -15.81
CA ALA A 8 -6.22 -9.85 -15.24
C ALA A 8 -7.12 -10.07 -14.88
N PRO A 9 -7.39 -10.39 -14.82
CA PRO A 9 -8.61 -10.66 -14.62
C PRO A 9 -9.15 -11.01 -13.43
N ALA A 10 -8.98 -11.60 -12.76
CA ALA A 10 -9.61 -11.94 -11.54
C ALA A 10 -9.95 -10.73 -10.73
N PRO A 11 -10.93 -10.05 -11.06
CA PRO A 11 -11.17 -8.77 -10.49
C PRO A 11 -11.34 -8.75 -8.98
N ARG A 12 -12.14 -9.58 -8.46
CA ARG A 12 -12.35 -9.48 -7.03
C ARG A 12 -11.21 -10.05 -6.23
N ALA A 13 -10.45 -10.89 -6.86
CA ALA A 13 -9.27 -11.42 -6.21
C ALA A 13 -8.05 -10.62 -6.53
N SER A 14 -8.22 -9.66 -7.38
CA SER A 14 -7.11 -8.87 -7.86
C SER A 14 -6.75 -7.80 -6.86
N VAL A 15 -5.74 -8.04 -6.11
CA VAL A 15 -5.26 -7.06 -5.14
C VAL A 15 -3.88 -6.63 -5.57
N THR A 16 -3.71 -5.34 -5.77
CA THR A 16 -2.41 -4.80 -6.09
C THR A 16 -1.64 -4.56 -4.81
N PHE A 17 -0.46 -5.12 -4.75
CA PHE A 17 0.41 -4.91 -3.61
C PHE A 17 1.53 -3.96 -3.99
N LEU A 18 1.86 -3.08 -3.08
CA LEU A 18 2.87 -2.07 -3.29
C LEU A 18 4.05 -2.32 -2.38
N THR A 19 5.23 -1.95 -2.85
CA THR A 19 6.41 -1.99 -1.99
C THR A 19 6.37 -0.79 -1.05
N VAL A 20 7.19 -0.86 0.00
CA VAL A 20 7.28 0.26 0.92
C VAL A 20 7.73 1.52 0.19
N ALA A 21 8.65 1.38 -0.76
CA ALA A 21 9.12 2.53 -1.52
C ALA A 21 8.00 3.15 -2.33
N GLU A 22 7.17 2.31 -2.94
CA GLU A 22 6.04 2.82 -3.71
C GLU A 22 5.02 3.53 -2.82
N VAL A 23 4.75 2.96 -1.66
CA VAL A 23 3.83 3.58 -0.72
C VAL A 23 4.37 4.93 -0.25
N ALA A 24 5.66 4.96 0.08
CA ALA A 24 6.28 6.21 0.51
C ALA A 24 6.14 7.29 -0.55
N SER A 25 6.33 6.90 -1.80
CA SER A 25 6.21 7.82 -2.91
C SER A 25 4.77 8.33 -3.06
N MET A 26 3.83 7.42 -2.97
CA MET A 26 2.41 7.78 -3.11
C MET A 26 1.95 8.70 -1.99
N MET A 27 2.41 8.44 -0.79
CA MET A 27 2.01 9.23 0.38
C MET A 27 2.90 10.45 0.59
N ARG A 28 3.97 10.54 -0.16
CA ARG A 28 4.92 11.64 -0.06
C ARG A 28 5.57 11.71 1.30
N VAL A 29 5.95 10.56 1.80
CA VAL A 29 6.65 10.47 3.08
C VAL A 29 7.87 9.60 2.89
N SER A 30 8.71 9.52 3.90
CA SER A 30 9.89 8.68 3.85
C SER A 30 9.50 7.22 4.07
N LYS A 31 10.37 6.31 3.64
CA LYS A 31 10.15 4.90 3.90
C LYS A 31 10.06 4.61 5.39
N MET A 32 10.85 5.32 6.17
CA MET A 32 10.83 5.15 7.62
C MET A 32 9.44 5.43 8.18
N THR A 33 8.79 6.45 7.65
CA THR A 33 7.44 6.77 8.10
C THR A 33 6.48 5.63 7.76
N VAL A 34 6.62 5.04 6.57
CA VAL A 34 5.77 3.93 6.19
C VAL A 34 5.98 2.75 7.14
N TYR A 35 7.24 2.42 7.45
CA TYR A 35 7.52 1.35 8.39
C TYR A 35 6.89 1.62 9.74
N ARG A 36 6.96 2.84 10.17
CA ARG A 36 6.38 3.23 11.46
C ARG A 36 4.88 3.03 11.47
N LEU A 37 4.22 3.40 10.39
CA LEU A 37 2.77 3.21 10.28
C LEU A 37 2.40 1.74 10.29
N VAL A 38 3.19 0.93 9.60
CA VAL A 38 2.94 -0.51 9.57
C VAL A 38 3.11 -1.11 10.97
N HIS A 39 4.18 -0.73 11.65
CA HIS A 39 4.43 -1.27 12.99
C HIS A 39 3.41 -0.80 14.01
N ALA A 40 2.90 0.39 13.81
CA ALA A 40 1.88 0.92 14.72
C ALA A 40 0.50 0.32 14.45
N GLY A 41 0.37 -0.44 13.38
CA GLY A 41 -0.91 -1.03 13.03
C GLY A 41 -1.86 -0.07 12.34
N GLU A 42 -1.37 1.09 11.93
CA GLU A 42 -2.21 2.07 11.26
C GLU A 42 -2.30 1.81 9.77
N LEU A 43 -1.36 1.08 9.22
CA LEU A 43 -1.34 0.75 7.82
C LEU A 43 -1.16 -0.75 7.69
N SER A 44 -2.12 -1.41 7.08
CA SER A 44 -2.07 -2.85 6.90
C SER A 44 -0.97 -3.24 5.93
N ALA A 45 -0.25 -4.30 6.25
CA ALA A 45 0.79 -4.79 5.37
C ALA A 45 0.94 -6.28 5.57
N VAL A 46 1.45 -6.93 4.53
CA VAL A 46 1.73 -8.34 4.54
C VAL A 46 3.23 -8.51 4.43
N ARG A 47 3.79 -9.37 5.25
CA ARG A 47 5.21 -9.65 5.18
C ARG A 47 5.45 -10.76 4.18
N VAL A 48 6.31 -10.49 3.22
CA VAL A 48 6.70 -11.45 2.20
C VAL A 48 8.20 -11.58 2.25
N GLY A 49 8.67 -12.70 2.79
CA GLY A 49 10.10 -12.86 2.98
C GLY A 49 10.64 -11.79 3.89
N ARG A 50 11.56 -10.99 3.38
CA ARG A 50 12.17 -9.91 4.15
C ARG A 50 11.53 -8.57 3.87
N SER A 51 10.53 -8.56 3.02
CA SER A 51 9.91 -7.31 2.60
C SER A 51 8.50 -7.23 3.10
N PHE A 52 8.00 -6.02 3.14
CA PHE A 52 6.59 -5.79 3.37
C PHE A 52 5.92 -5.46 2.05
N ARG A 53 4.69 -5.89 1.91
CA ARG A 53 3.85 -5.53 0.78
C ARG A 53 2.59 -4.93 1.33
N VAL A 54 2.21 -3.79 0.81
CA VAL A 54 1.05 -3.06 1.30
C VAL A 54 -0.03 -3.11 0.23
N PRO A 55 -1.23 -3.62 0.56
CA PRO A 55 -2.30 -3.58 -0.43
C PRO A 55 -2.60 -2.13 -0.79
N GLU A 56 -2.75 -1.87 -2.06
CA GLU A 56 -3.05 -0.52 -2.52
C GLU A 56 -4.30 0.02 -1.83
N ARG A 57 -5.25 -0.85 -1.62
CA ARG A 57 -6.48 -0.47 -0.95
C ARG A 57 -6.24 0.07 0.45
N ALA A 58 -5.28 -0.54 1.16
CA ALA A 58 -4.95 -0.07 2.50
C ALA A 58 -4.41 1.35 2.47
N VAL A 59 -3.61 1.65 1.46
CA VAL A 59 -3.08 3.00 1.30
C VAL A 59 -4.22 3.98 1.00
N GLN A 60 -5.10 3.59 0.11
CA GLN A 60 -6.24 4.44 -0.25
C GLN A 60 -7.14 4.70 0.94
N ASP A 61 -7.41 3.67 1.73
CA ASP A 61 -8.23 3.82 2.91
C ASP A 61 -7.58 4.73 3.93
N TYR A 62 -6.29 4.56 4.12
CA TYR A 62 -5.55 5.39 5.07
C TYR A 62 -5.61 6.86 4.65
N LEU A 63 -5.37 7.13 3.39
CA LEU A 63 -5.37 8.49 2.89
C LEU A 63 -6.76 9.11 2.96
N ARG A 64 -7.77 8.30 2.66
CA ARG A 64 -9.14 8.80 2.75
C ARG A 64 -9.49 9.20 4.17
N ASP A 65 -9.12 8.36 5.13
CA ASP A 65 -9.40 8.65 6.53
C ASP A 65 -8.65 9.89 6.99
N ALA A 66 -7.42 10.04 6.55
CA ALA A 66 -6.63 11.21 6.93
C ALA A 66 -7.25 12.48 6.39
N TYR A 67 -7.71 12.45 5.14
CA TYR A 67 -8.35 13.61 4.55
C TYR A 67 -9.69 13.91 5.22
N THR A 68 -10.40 12.87 5.58
CA THR A 68 -11.66 13.04 6.27
C THR A 68 -11.46 13.71 7.63
N ASP A 69 -10.41 13.33 8.30
CA ASP A 69 -10.09 13.91 9.60
C ASP A 69 -9.78 15.40 9.49
N ILE A 70 -9.17 15.78 8.39
CA ILE A 70 -8.82 17.16 8.19
C ILE A 70 -10.06 18.02 7.95
N ALA A 71 -11.00 17.45 7.27
CA ALA A 71 -12.23 18.14 6.98
C ALA A 71 -13.06 18.31 8.23
#